data_2a4a3bd4d9403d5542842bd427cf39e2
#
_entry.id   2a4a3bd4d9403d5542842bd427cf39e2
#
_cell.length_a   1.000
_cell.length_b   1.000
_cell.length_c   1.000
_cell.angle_alpha   90.00
_cell.angle_beta   90.00
_cell.angle_gamma   90.00
#
_symmetry.space_group_name_H-M   'P 1'
#
loop_
_entity.id
_entity.type
_entity.pdbx_description
1 polymer ?
#
loop_
_entity_poly.entity_id
_entity_poly.type
_entity_poly.pdbx_seq_one_letter_code
_entity_poly.pdbx_strand_id
1 'polypeptide(L)'
;AVQIAQRWVLARLRNHRFFSLAELNAAIGVLVIELNARQMRGFGSSRAELFAEIDKLKLAELPDQPYVFARWKRCRVAPDYHVEIDGHWYSTPYRLIRELVDVRIAGKTVEIFHKGKRIASHARAPNRRGHTTIADHMPSAHRRYGKWTPGGLIAAGERIGPSTAAFFQAVIAARPHPE
;
A
#
# COMPACT_ATOMS: atom_id res chain seq x y z
N ALA A 1 -4.99 4.95 33.01
CA ALA A 1 -6.04 4.20 32.28
C ALA A 1 -5.51 2.89 31.69
N VAL A 2 -4.45 2.90 30.86
CA VAL A 2 -3.92 1.70 30.16
C VAL A 2 -3.51 0.59 31.14
N GLN A 3 -2.78 0.88 32.20
CA GLN A 3 -2.38 -0.12 33.19
C GLN A 3 -3.56 -0.84 33.87
N ILE A 4 -4.66 -0.13 34.11
CA ILE A 4 -5.86 -0.72 34.71
C ILE A 4 -6.47 -1.74 33.73
N ALA A 5 -6.64 -1.37 32.48
CA ALA A 5 -7.16 -2.25 31.44
C ALA A 5 -6.25 -3.48 31.23
N GLN A 6 -4.93 -3.27 31.12
CA GLN A 6 -3.96 -4.36 30.98
C GLN A 6 -4.02 -5.33 32.16
N ARG A 7 -3.99 -4.85 33.39
CA ARG A 7 -4.05 -5.72 34.58
C ARG A 7 -5.39 -6.45 34.63
N TRP A 8 -6.50 -5.81 34.28
CA TRP A 8 -7.81 -6.43 34.30
C TRP A 8 -7.96 -7.53 33.27
N VAL A 9 -7.51 -7.28 32.04
CA VAL A 9 -7.62 -8.23 30.93
C VAL A 9 -6.57 -9.33 31.06
N LEU A 10 -5.28 -8.97 31.15
CA LEU A 10 -4.19 -9.95 31.11
C LEU A 10 -4.20 -10.88 32.34
N ALA A 11 -4.51 -10.37 33.53
CA ALA A 11 -4.57 -11.22 34.73
C ALA A 11 -5.67 -12.30 34.62
N ARG A 12 -6.79 -11.98 33.99
CA ARG A 12 -7.89 -12.93 33.83
C ARG A 12 -7.69 -13.91 32.68
N LEU A 13 -7.02 -13.50 31.61
CA LEU A 13 -6.79 -14.35 30.45
C LEU A 13 -5.50 -15.18 30.52
N ARG A 14 -4.59 -14.91 31.46
CA ARG A 14 -3.25 -15.53 31.50
C ARG A 14 -3.24 -17.06 31.53
N ASN A 15 -4.29 -17.69 32.05
CA ASN A 15 -4.40 -19.16 32.17
C ASN A 15 -5.30 -19.77 31.09
N HIS A 16 -5.85 -18.95 30.18
CA HIS A 16 -6.68 -19.40 29.08
C HIS A 16 -5.81 -19.68 27.84
N ARG A 17 -6.16 -20.70 27.08
CA ARG A 17 -5.56 -20.99 25.78
C ARG A 17 -6.58 -20.63 24.70
N PHE A 18 -6.14 -19.89 23.66
CA PHE A 18 -6.94 -19.47 22.53
C PHE A 18 -6.38 -20.08 21.27
N PHE A 19 -7.25 -20.57 20.40
CA PHE A 19 -6.87 -21.19 19.13
C PHE A 19 -7.07 -20.24 17.93
N SER A 20 -7.68 -19.08 18.16
CA SER A 20 -7.85 -18.03 17.15
C SER A 20 -7.82 -16.63 17.74
N LEU A 21 -7.45 -15.63 16.91
CA LEU A 21 -7.57 -14.23 17.29
C LEU A 21 -9.01 -13.79 17.50
N ALA A 22 -9.95 -14.39 16.80
CA ALA A 22 -11.38 -14.09 16.95
C ALA A 22 -11.88 -14.48 18.35
N GLU A 23 -11.51 -15.68 18.82
CA GLU A 23 -11.84 -16.17 20.16
C GLU A 23 -11.21 -15.29 21.25
N LEU A 24 -9.93 -14.96 21.11
CA LEU A 24 -9.24 -14.05 22.03
C LEU A 24 -9.92 -12.67 22.08
N ASN A 25 -10.25 -12.09 20.93
CA ASN A 25 -10.90 -10.79 20.85
C ASN A 25 -12.31 -10.81 21.47
N ALA A 26 -13.06 -11.89 21.30
CA ALA A 26 -14.37 -12.06 21.94
C ALA A 26 -14.24 -12.07 23.48
N ALA A 27 -13.28 -12.84 24.02
CA ALA A 27 -13.01 -12.89 25.45
C ALA A 27 -12.57 -11.52 26.02
N ILE A 28 -11.69 -10.80 25.29
CA ILE A 28 -11.29 -9.43 25.63
C ILE A 28 -12.52 -8.51 25.66
N GLY A 29 -13.40 -8.61 24.66
CA GLY A 29 -14.62 -7.80 24.55
C GLY A 29 -15.51 -7.92 25.80
N VAL A 30 -15.75 -9.13 26.26
CA VAL A 30 -16.52 -9.38 27.49
C VAL A 30 -15.88 -8.70 28.71
N LEU A 31 -14.56 -8.86 28.88
CA LEU A 31 -13.83 -8.27 30.01
C LEU A 31 -13.81 -6.72 29.95
N VAL A 32 -13.79 -6.14 28.77
CA VAL A 32 -13.85 -4.68 28.59
C VAL A 32 -15.24 -4.15 28.95
N ILE A 33 -16.32 -4.85 28.57
CA ILE A 33 -17.70 -4.51 28.97
C ILE A 33 -17.82 -4.53 30.49
N GLU A 34 -17.36 -5.60 31.15
CA GLU A 34 -17.35 -5.69 32.60
C GLU A 34 -16.54 -4.55 33.27
N LEU A 35 -15.36 -4.25 32.72
CA LEU A 35 -14.52 -3.16 33.24
C LEU A 35 -15.23 -1.80 33.15
N ASN A 36 -15.95 -1.56 32.06
CA ASN A 36 -16.66 -0.30 31.85
C ASN A 36 -17.92 -0.19 32.67
N ALA A 37 -18.60 -1.29 33.00
CA ALA A 37 -19.77 -1.34 33.89
C ALA A 37 -19.39 -1.22 35.38
N ARG A 38 -18.11 -1.41 35.72
CA ARG A 38 -17.68 -1.34 37.13
C ARG A 38 -17.67 0.10 37.65
N GLN A 39 -18.23 0.31 38.83
CA GLN A 39 -18.16 1.60 39.53
C GLN A 39 -16.73 2.03 39.81
N MET A 40 -16.44 3.28 39.55
CA MET A 40 -15.15 3.90 39.80
C MET A 40 -15.10 4.47 41.22
N ARG A 41 -14.01 4.16 41.93
CA ARG A 41 -13.77 4.73 43.26
C ARG A 41 -13.70 6.27 43.17
N GLY A 42 -14.48 6.94 44.03
CA GLY A 42 -14.50 8.40 44.08
C GLY A 42 -15.48 9.10 43.15
N PHE A 43 -16.08 8.39 42.17
CA PHE A 43 -17.06 9.00 41.25
C PHE A 43 -18.48 8.50 41.46
N GLY A 44 -18.68 7.36 42.16
CA GLY A 44 -19.98 6.77 42.35
C GLY A 44 -20.69 6.21 41.11
N SER A 45 -20.06 6.44 39.92
CA SER A 45 -20.58 6.03 38.63
C SER A 45 -19.58 5.13 37.88
N SER A 46 -20.09 4.39 36.91
CA SER A 46 -19.29 3.55 36.01
C SER A 46 -18.80 4.39 34.80
N ARG A 47 -17.79 3.86 34.06
CA ARG A 47 -17.35 4.49 32.81
C ARG A 47 -18.44 4.49 31.75
N ALA A 48 -19.25 3.43 31.71
CA ALA A 48 -20.35 3.30 30.75
C ALA A 48 -21.42 4.36 30.99
N GLU A 49 -21.78 4.62 32.27
CA GLU A 49 -22.74 5.66 32.64
C GLU A 49 -22.21 7.05 32.27
N LEU A 50 -20.99 7.39 32.67
CA LEU A 50 -20.39 8.70 32.33
C LEU A 50 -20.26 8.91 30.81
N PHE A 51 -19.89 7.86 30.07
CA PHE A 51 -19.86 7.91 28.62
C PHE A 51 -21.25 8.22 28.04
N ALA A 52 -22.31 7.55 28.52
CA ALA A 52 -23.64 7.75 28.01
C ALA A 52 -24.18 9.17 28.32
N GLU A 53 -23.90 9.68 29.51
CA GLU A 53 -24.40 10.98 29.98
C GLU A 53 -23.63 12.17 29.41
N ILE A 54 -22.31 12.05 29.26
CA ILE A 54 -21.45 13.19 28.93
C ILE A 54 -20.86 13.08 27.52
N ASP A 55 -20.11 12.00 27.26
CA ASP A 55 -19.27 11.93 26.04
C ASP A 55 -20.11 11.64 24.80
N LYS A 56 -21.08 10.71 24.88
CA LYS A 56 -21.92 10.30 23.76
C LYS A 56 -22.69 11.46 23.15
N LEU A 57 -23.14 12.40 23.96
CA LEU A 57 -23.89 13.58 23.51
C LEU A 57 -23.00 14.61 22.77
N LYS A 58 -21.68 14.53 22.95
CA LYS A 58 -20.71 15.43 22.34
C LYS A 58 -19.99 14.82 21.14
N LEU A 59 -20.13 13.53 20.92
CA LEU A 59 -19.51 12.87 19.76
C LEU A 59 -20.22 13.28 18.47
N ALA A 60 -19.44 13.60 17.46
CA ALA A 60 -19.95 13.75 16.10
C ALA A 60 -20.22 12.37 15.48
N GLU A 61 -21.01 12.34 14.41
CA GLU A 61 -21.19 11.14 13.62
C GLU A 61 -19.86 10.61 13.09
N LEU A 62 -19.75 9.30 12.99
CA LEU A 62 -18.56 8.67 12.42
C LEU A 62 -18.45 9.02 10.93
N PRO A 63 -17.23 9.19 10.40
CA PRO A 63 -17.03 9.35 8.97
C PRO A 63 -17.65 8.19 8.18
N ASP A 64 -18.29 8.50 7.04
CA ASP A 64 -18.88 7.49 6.14
C ASP A 64 -17.88 6.42 5.69
N GLN A 65 -16.61 6.81 5.56
CA GLN A 65 -15.55 5.89 5.18
C GLN A 65 -14.68 5.53 6.38
N PRO A 66 -14.45 4.24 6.63
CA PRO A 66 -13.53 3.80 7.68
C PRO A 66 -12.12 4.34 7.46
N TYR A 67 -11.45 4.66 8.57
CA TYR A 67 -10.03 5.05 8.50
C TYR A 67 -9.18 3.92 7.94
N VAL A 68 -8.45 4.21 6.86
CA VAL A 68 -7.47 3.28 6.28
C VAL A 68 -6.09 3.63 6.82
N PHE A 69 -5.57 2.76 7.68
CA PHE A 69 -4.21 2.92 8.19
C PHE A 69 -3.20 2.96 7.05
N ALA A 70 -2.33 3.95 7.07
CA ALA A 70 -1.27 4.10 6.08
C ALA A 70 -0.01 4.66 6.73
N ARG A 71 1.14 4.19 6.25
CA ARG A 71 2.46 4.71 6.60
C ARG A 71 2.91 5.70 5.52
N TRP A 72 3.51 6.79 5.94
CA TRP A 72 4.08 7.78 5.05
C TRP A 72 5.61 7.67 5.01
N LYS A 73 6.19 7.78 3.83
CA LYS A 73 7.63 7.81 3.60
C LYS A 73 7.94 8.90 2.58
N ARG A 74 8.92 9.75 2.89
CA ARG A 74 9.45 10.70 1.90
C ARG A 74 10.61 10.05 1.16
N CYS A 75 10.58 10.07 -0.18
CA CYS A 75 11.55 9.44 -1.05
C CYS A 75 12.01 10.43 -2.14
N ARG A 76 13.23 10.23 -2.63
CA ARG A 76 13.71 10.88 -3.85
C ARG A 76 13.45 9.94 -5.02
N VAL A 77 12.93 10.48 -6.12
CA VAL A 77 12.74 9.72 -7.37
C VAL A 77 14.10 9.41 -7.98
N ALA A 78 14.36 8.15 -8.23
CA ALA A 78 15.60 7.67 -8.83
C ALA A 78 15.70 8.05 -10.32
N PRO A 79 16.92 7.98 -10.95
CA PRO A 79 17.10 8.31 -12.35
C PRO A 79 16.28 7.47 -13.32
N ASP A 80 15.87 6.28 -12.91
CA ASP A 80 15.00 5.36 -13.62
C ASP A 80 13.51 5.63 -13.39
N TYR A 81 13.16 6.82 -12.84
CA TYR A 81 11.80 7.28 -12.53
C TYR A 81 11.03 6.39 -11.53
N HIS A 82 11.72 5.65 -10.69
CA HIS A 82 11.09 4.83 -9.63
C HIS A 82 11.39 5.36 -8.23
N VAL A 83 10.55 4.97 -7.28
CA VAL A 83 10.79 5.08 -5.84
C VAL A 83 10.77 3.69 -5.23
N GLU A 84 11.71 3.43 -4.31
CA GLU A 84 11.80 2.16 -3.61
C GLU A 84 10.97 2.19 -2.33
N ILE A 85 10.06 1.21 -2.21
CA ILE A 85 9.23 0.99 -1.02
C ILE A 85 9.28 -0.49 -0.64
N ASP A 86 9.78 -0.77 0.55
CA ASP A 86 9.86 -2.13 1.11
C ASP A 86 10.58 -3.15 0.20
N GLY A 87 11.57 -2.68 -0.59
CA GLY A 87 12.34 -3.51 -1.53
C GLY A 87 11.66 -3.72 -2.88
N HIS A 88 10.61 -2.99 -3.20
CA HIS A 88 9.96 -2.98 -4.52
C HIS A 88 9.98 -1.56 -5.11
N TRP A 89 10.11 -1.44 -6.43
CA TRP A 89 10.20 -0.18 -7.15
C TRP A 89 8.90 0.17 -7.86
N TYR A 90 8.38 1.38 -7.57
CA TYR A 90 7.14 1.89 -8.14
C TYR A 90 7.42 3.11 -9.00
N SER A 91 6.94 3.10 -10.25
CA SER A 91 7.20 4.20 -11.18
C SER A 91 6.44 5.47 -10.82
N THR A 92 7.07 6.60 -11.12
CA THR A 92 6.49 7.95 -11.08
C THR A 92 6.64 8.59 -12.45
N PRO A 93 5.88 9.64 -12.79
CA PRO A 93 6.15 10.38 -14.02
C PRO A 93 7.61 10.81 -14.13
N TYR A 94 8.29 10.47 -15.23
CA TYR A 94 9.73 10.71 -15.44
C TYR A 94 10.17 12.17 -15.25
N ARG A 95 9.23 13.12 -15.38
CA ARG A 95 9.48 14.55 -15.15
C ARG A 95 9.86 14.87 -13.70
N LEU A 96 9.62 13.95 -12.78
CA LEU A 96 9.91 14.11 -11.35
C LEU A 96 11.22 13.43 -10.93
N ILE A 97 12.05 12.99 -11.88
CA ILE A 97 13.38 12.45 -11.58
C ILE A 97 14.15 13.43 -10.70
N ARG A 98 14.74 12.92 -9.60
CA ARG A 98 15.47 13.67 -8.56
C ARG A 98 14.61 14.55 -7.65
N GLU A 99 13.30 14.69 -7.91
CA GLU A 99 12.39 15.39 -7.01
C GLU A 99 12.08 14.56 -5.76
N LEU A 100 11.68 15.25 -4.68
CA LEU A 100 11.18 14.62 -3.45
C LEU A 100 9.68 14.42 -3.57
N VAL A 101 9.24 13.21 -3.25
CA VAL A 101 7.83 12.82 -3.24
C VAL A 101 7.45 12.21 -1.90
N ASP A 102 6.21 12.38 -1.50
CA ASP A 102 5.64 11.76 -0.32
C ASP A 102 4.86 10.51 -0.76
N VAL A 103 5.13 9.37 -0.14
CA VAL A 103 4.52 8.09 -0.49
C VAL A 103 3.66 7.62 0.65
N ARG A 104 2.36 7.42 0.36
CA ARG A 104 1.39 6.83 1.27
C ARG A 104 1.28 5.34 1.01
N ILE A 105 1.61 4.54 2.00
CA ILE A 105 1.65 3.07 1.92
C ILE A 105 0.51 2.53 2.76
N ALA A 106 -0.53 2.06 2.10
CA ALA A 106 -1.67 1.39 2.73
C ALA A 106 -1.55 -0.13 2.61
N GLY A 107 -2.53 -0.86 3.13
CA GLY A 107 -2.52 -2.33 3.08
C GLY A 107 -2.42 -2.90 1.66
N LYS A 108 -3.17 -2.32 0.71
CA LYS A 108 -3.27 -2.82 -0.67
C LYS A 108 -2.75 -1.85 -1.73
N THR A 109 -2.40 -0.60 -1.36
CA THR A 109 -2.05 0.45 -2.31
C THR A 109 -0.80 1.21 -1.90
N VAL A 110 -0.05 1.68 -2.89
CA VAL A 110 1.05 2.62 -2.77
C VAL A 110 0.67 3.85 -3.61
N GLU A 111 0.46 4.97 -2.95
CA GLU A 111 0.09 6.23 -3.59
C GLU A 111 1.24 7.23 -3.45
N ILE A 112 1.57 7.90 -4.53
CA ILE A 112 2.69 8.82 -4.60
C ILE A 112 2.17 10.24 -4.82
N PHE A 113 2.66 11.16 -3.99
CA PHE A 113 2.24 12.56 -3.98
C PHE A 113 3.44 13.47 -4.22
N HIS A 114 3.24 14.48 -5.03
CA HIS A 114 4.20 15.57 -5.23
C HIS A 114 3.52 16.90 -4.93
N LYS A 115 4.08 17.67 -3.98
CA LYS A 115 3.52 18.96 -3.53
C LYS A 115 2.02 18.84 -3.15
N GLY A 116 1.66 17.79 -2.40
CA GLY A 116 0.29 17.52 -1.96
C GLY A 116 -0.66 16.93 -3.01
N LYS A 117 -0.27 16.87 -4.29
CA LYS A 117 -1.10 16.31 -5.36
C LYS A 117 -0.70 14.85 -5.61
N ARG A 118 -1.69 13.94 -5.65
CA ARG A 118 -1.45 12.53 -6.04
C ARG A 118 -1.08 12.45 -7.51
N ILE A 119 0.09 11.88 -7.80
CA ILE A 119 0.68 11.76 -9.14
C ILE A 119 0.71 10.33 -9.66
N ALA A 120 0.65 9.36 -8.76
CA ALA A 120 0.60 7.94 -9.12
C ALA A 120 -0.11 7.13 -8.04
N SER A 121 -0.69 6.00 -8.44
CA SER A 121 -1.27 4.99 -7.55
C SER A 121 -0.98 3.61 -8.12
N HIS A 122 -0.46 2.73 -7.27
CA HIS A 122 -0.09 1.36 -7.65
C HIS A 122 -0.74 0.36 -6.68
N ALA A 123 -1.05 -0.82 -7.16
CA ALA A 123 -1.31 -1.94 -6.29
C ALA A 123 -0.01 -2.28 -5.54
N ARG A 124 -0.10 -2.50 -4.22
CA ARG A 124 1.06 -2.89 -3.42
C ARG A 124 1.48 -4.29 -3.80
N ALA A 125 2.72 -4.44 -4.28
CA ALA A 125 3.27 -5.73 -4.63
C ALA A 125 3.49 -6.60 -3.38
N PRO A 126 3.09 -7.87 -3.40
CA PRO A 126 3.32 -8.80 -2.29
C PRO A 126 4.79 -9.18 -2.18
N ASN A 127 5.53 -9.13 -3.28
CA ASN A 127 6.91 -9.58 -3.39
C ASN A 127 7.90 -8.44 -3.23
N ARG A 128 8.97 -8.69 -2.48
CA ARG A 128 10.19 -7.88 -2.50
C ARG A 128 10.95 -8.20 -3.79
N ARG A 129 11.68 -7.20 -4.33
CA ARG A 129 12.47 -7.28 -5.57
C ARG A 129 11.60 -7.40 -6.82
N GLY A 130 11.33 -6.28 -7.43
CA GLY A 130 10.57 -6.16 -8.66
C GLY A 130 10.22 -4.72 -8.96
N HIS A 131 9.71 -4.49 -10.14
CA HIS A 131 9.29 -3.18 -10.60
C HIS A 131 7.81 -3.22 -10.98
N THR A 132 7.07 -2.19 -10.57
CA THR A 132 5.72 -1.93 -11.07
C THR A 132 5.75 -0.62 -11.83
N THR A 133 5.72 -0.72 -13.16
CA THR A 133 5.90 0.41 -14.04
C THR A 133 4.64 0.69 -14.84
N ILE A 134 4.16 1.93 -14.78
CA ILE A 134 3.07 2.44 -15.62
C ILE A 134 3.70 3.03 -16.89
N ALA A 135 3.24 2.61 -18.06
CA ALA A 135 3.81 3.02 -19.35
C ALA A 135 3.83 4.54 -19.56
N ASP A 136 2.80 5.25 -19.06
CA ASP A 136 2.72 6.71 -19.17
C ASP A 136 3.73 7.46 -18.29
N HIS A 137 4.34 6.78 -17.34
CA HIS A 137 5.42 7.33 -16.52
C HIS A 137 6.77 7.36 -17.26
N MET A 138 6.91 6.55 -18.31
CA MET A 138 8.14 6.45 -19.09
C MET A 138 8.31 7.62 -20.07
N PRO A 139 9.55 8.07 -20.31
CA PRO A 139 9.86 8.90 -21.47
C PRO A 139 9.43 8.22 -22.79
N SER A 140 9.05 9.01 -23.77
CA SER A 140 8.60 8.48 -25.08
C SER A 140 9.67 7.60 -25.77
N ALA A 141 10.94 7.91 -25.58
CA ALA A 141 12.06 7.10 -26.07
C ALA A 141 12.07 5.69 -25.42
N HIS A 142 11.93 5.60 -24.10
CA HIS A 142 11.90 4.32 -23.39
C HIS A 142 10.67 3.50 -23.76
N ARG A 143 9.49 4.14 -23.92
CA ARG A 143 8.28 3.46 -24.40
C ARG A 143 8.45 2.90 -25.81
N ARG A 144 9.15 3.59 -26.70
CA ARG A 144 9.47 3.10 -28.05
C ARG A 144 10.43 1.92 -28.00
N TYR A 145 11.47 2.03 -27.17
CA TYR A 145 12.45 0.97 -27.02
C TYR A 145 11.84 -0.32 -26.44
N GLY A 146 10.96 -0.22 -25.44
CA GLY A 146 10.24 -1.37 -24.89
C GLY A 146 9.28 -2.08 -25.87
N LYS A 147 8.98 -1.45 -27.03
CA LYS A 147 8.25 -2.08 -28.14
C LYS A 147 9.18 -2.78 -29.14
N TRP A 148 10.48 -2.66 -28.97
CA TRP A 148 11.47 -3.32 -29.80
C TRP A 148 11.67 -4.78 -29.35
N THR A 149 10.59 -5.54 -29.46
CA THR A 149 10.63 -7.00 -29.35
C THR A 149 10.94 -7.59 -30.73
N PRO A 150 11.45 -8.82 -30.80
CA PRO A 150 11.66 -9.52 -32.07
C PRO A 150 10.42 -9.43 -32.99
N GLY A 151 9.23 -9.70 -32.45
CA GLY A 151 7.97 -9.59 -33.19
C GLY A 151 7.64 -8.14 -33.60
N GLY A 152 7.93 -7.17 -32.73
CA GLY A 152 7.74 -5.74 -33.02
C GLY A 152 8.64 -5.24 -34.14
N LEU A 153 9.87 -5.74 -34.21
CA LEU A 153 10.82 -5.44 -35.31
C LEU A 153 10.35 -6.02 -36.64
N ILE A 154 9.89 -7.28 -36.64
CA ILE A 154 9.31 -7.94 -37.83
C ILE A 154 8.11 -7.15 -38.33
N ALA A 155 7.14 -6.83 -37.47
CA ALA A 155 5.96 -6.04 -37.81
C ALA A 155 6.32 -4.60 -38.30
N ALA A 156 7.40 -4.01 -37.79
CA ALA A 156 7.92 -2.74 -38.32
C ALA A 156 8.54 -2.93 -39.72
N GLY A 157 9.24 -4.04 -39.95
CA GLY A 157 9.77 -4.42 -41.26
C GLY A 157 8.68 -4.62 -42.30
N GLU A 158 7.59 -5.28 -41.95
CA GLU A 158 6.43 -5.49 -42.85
C GLU A 158 5.81 -4.19 -43.36
N ARG A 159 5.79 -3.15 -42.50
CA ARG A 159 5.31 -1.81 -42.90
C ARG A 159 6.22 -1.12 -43.91
N ILE A 160 7.51 -1.47 -43.94
CA ILE A 160 8.47 -0.93 -44.89
C ILE A 160 8.42 -1.72 -46.22
N GLY A 161 8.32 -3.06 -46.10
CA GLY A 161 8.22 -3.94 -47.25
C GLY A 161 8.59 -5.39 -46.90
N PRO A 162 8.16 -6.35 -47.72
CA PRO A 162 8.34 -7.79 -47.44
C PRO A 162 9.83 -8.20 -47.37
N SER A 163 10.69 -7.61 -48.17
CA SER A 163 12.15 -7.88 -48.12
C SER A 163 12.77 -7.45 -46.80
N THR A 164 12.31 -6.32 -46.23
CA THR A 164 12.79 -5.85 -44.91
C THR A 164 12.31 -6.76 -43.78
N ALA A 165 11.07 -7.23 -43.82
CA ALA A 165 10.56 -8.19 -42.86
C ALA A 165 11.34 -9.51 -42.91
N ALA A 166 11.60 -10.05 -44.11
CA ALA A 166 12.40 -11.26 -44.30
C ALA A 166 13.83 -11.11 -43.77
N PHE A 167 14.44 -9.94 -43.98
CA PHE A 167 15.77 -9.61 -43.45
C PHE A 167 15.78 -9.62 -41.91
N PHE A 168 14.80 -8.97 -41.27
CA PHE A 168 14.71 -8.94 -39.82
C PHE A 168 14.47 -10.35 -39.26
N GLN A 169 13.62 -11.15 -39.89
CA GLN A 169 13.38 -12.56 -39.50
C GLN A 169 14.69 -13.36 -39.55
N ALA A 170 15.44 -13.24 -40.64
CA ALA A 170 16.71 -13.97 -40.81
C ALA A 170 17.76 -13.54 -39.77
N VAL A 171 17.87 -12.23 -39.47
CA VAL A 171 18.82 -11.73 -38.47
C VAL A 171 18.44 -12.19 -37.06
N ILE A 172 17.15 -12.17 -36.71
CA ILE A 172 16.66 -12.60 -35.40
C ILE A 172 16.88 -14.12 -35.25
N ALA A 173 16.58 -14.90 -36.28
CA ALA A 173 16.77 -16.37 -36.28
C ALA A 173 18.24 -16.79 -36.17
N ALA A 174 19.16 -15.97 -36.70
CA ALA A 174 20.60 -16.24 -36.66
C ALA A 174 21.22 -15.95 -35.27
N ARG A 175 20.53 -15.31 -34.33
CA ARG A 175 21.06 -15.01 -33.00
C ARG A 175 20.44 -15.93 -31.94
N PRO A 176 21.26 -16.62 -31.11
CA PRO A 176 20.75 -17.52 -30.05
C PRO A 176 20.02 -16.79 -28.94
N HIS A 177 20.26 -15.48 -28.77
CA HIS A 177 19.58 -14.59 -27.82
C HIS A 177 19.27 -13.25 -28.50
N PRO A 178 18.08 -13.11 -29.09
CA PRO A 178 17.69 -11.89 -29.82
C PRO A 178 17.20 -10.77 -28.89
N GLU A 179 17.84 -10.57 -27.74
CA GLU A 179 17.53 -9.45 -26.82
C GLU A 179 18.01 -8.12 -27.35
#